data_d6745e7924218d3de973d2328558b013
#
_entry.id   d6745e7924218d3de973d2328558b013
#
_cell.length_a   1.000
_cell.length_b   1.000
_cell.length_c   1.000
_cell.angle_alpha   90.00
_cell.angle_beta   90.00
_cell.angle_gamma   90.00
#
_symmetry.space_group_name_H-M   'P 1'
#
loop_
_entity.id
_entity.type
_entity.pdbx_description
1 polymer ?
#
loop_
_entity_poly.entity_id
_entity_poly.type
_entity_poly.pdbx_seq_one_letter_code
_entity_poly.pdbx_strand_id
1 'polypeptide(L)'
;TKLDKGKSEYISFKKLIKTFINLFKTNNHDIDSLKNIVKNYQDKYLLKIILDIFYLYEEEKNSTSSLDFDDLIIIATKILNIKYNYKYFKYIIIDEFQDTSLIRFNLAKTIIDNTGAILTAVGDDAQSIYHFSGCDLFIFLNLHKYINNLKELKLVNTYRFSQELIDISANFINKNPFQLDKSMH
;
A
#
# COMPACT_ATOMS: atom_id res chain seq x y z
N THR A 1 18.34 -5.86 30.84
CA THR A 1 18.42 -4.38 30.82
C THR A 1 17.03 -3.84 30.53
N LYS A 2 16.37 -3.17 31.50
CA LYS A 2 15.10 -2.48 31.23
C LYS A 2 15.39 -1.36 30.25
N LEU A 3 14.73 -1.40 29.09
CA LEU A 3 14.73 -0.30 28.15
C LEU A 3 14.07 0.91 28.83
N ASP A 4 14.85 1.97 29.02
CA ASP A 4 14.34 3.21 29.58
C ASP A 4 13.49 3.93 28.52
N LYS A 5 12.20 4.15 28.83
CA LYS A 5 11.22 4.73 27.90
C LYS A 5 11.57 6.15 27.42
N GLY A 6 12.49 6.83 28.09
CA GLY A 6 12.97 8.17 27.72
C GLY A 6 14.20 8.19 26.82
N LYS A 7 14.85 7.06 26.57
CA LYS A 7 16.05 7.00 25.75
C LYS A 7 15.74 7.00 24.25
N SER A 8 16.63 7.60 23.48
CA SER A 8 16.49 7.75 22.03
C SER A 8 16.40 6.38 21.32
N GLU A 9 17.10 5.36 21.84
CA GLU A 9 17.08 3.99 21.34
C GLU A 9 15.69 3.35 21.48
N TYR A 10 14.99 3.59 22.60
CA TYR A 10 13.63 3.09 22.79
C TYR A 10 12.65 3.71 21.78
N ILE A 11 12.76 5.03 21.58
CA ILE A 11 11.90 5.76 20.63
C ILE A 11 12.15 5.26 19.21
N SER A 12 13.41 5.07 18.82
CA SER A 12 13.80 4.57 17.51
C SER A 12 13.31 3.13 17.28
N PHE A 13 13.47 2.27 18.30
CA PHE A 13 12.98 0.89 18.24
C PHE A 13 11.45 0.83 18.14
N LYS A 14 10.72 1.62 18.92
CA LYS A 14 9.27 1.73 18.84
C LYS A 14 8.82 2.16 17.44
N LYS A 15 9.50 3.15 16.83
CA LYS A 15 9.22 3.61 15.48
C LYS A 15 9.45 2.49 14.45
N LEU A 16 10.57 1.76 14.58
CA LEU A 16 10.88 0.62 13.71
C LEU A 16 9.77 -0.45 13.76
N ILE A 17 9.36 -0.86 14.96
CA ILE A 17 8.29 -1.86 15.13
C ILE A 17 6.98 -1.37 14.53
N LYS A 18 6.60 -0.12 14.83
CA LYS A 18 5.37 0.46 14.27
C LYS A 18 5.39 0.47 12.74
N THR A 19 6.50 0.90 12.14
CA THR A 19 6.67 0.90 10.68
C THR A 19 6.61 -0.51 10.12
N PHE A 20 7.26 -1.48 10.77
CA PHE A 20 7.22 -2.87 10.34
C PHE A 20 5.78 -3.43 10.34
N ILE A 21 5.06 -3.29 11.45
CA ILE A 21 3.68 -3.78 11.57
C ILE A 21 2.79 -3.14 10.48
N ASN A 22 2.92 -1.84 10.29
CA ASN A 22 2.15 -1.12 9.26
C ASN A 22 2.47 -1.67 7.86
N LEU A 23 3.74 -1.74 7.47
CA LEU A 23 4.15 -2.27 6.16
C LEU A 23 3.71 -3.72 5.97
N PHE A 24 3.77 -4.51 7.02
CA PHE A 24 3.40 -5.91 6.99
C PHE A 24 1.90 -6.10 6.74
N LYS A 25 1.06 -5.32 7.40
CA LYS A 25 -0.40 -5.32 7.23
C LYS A 25 -0.83 -4.72 5.88
N THR A 26 -0.26 -3.59 5.49
CA THR A 26 -0.58 -2.94 4.20
C THR A 26 -0.23 -3.81 2.99
N ASN A 27 0.73 -4.74 3.14
CA ASN A 27 1.05 -5.77 2.15
C ASN A 27 0.24 -7.06 2.33
N ASN A 28 -0.87 -6.99 3.07
CA ASN A 28 -1.79 -8.11 3.28
C ASN A 28 -1.16 -9.36 3.93
N HIS A 29 -0.14 -9.16 4.76
CA HIS A 29 0.45 -10.22 5.55
C HIS A 29 -0.22 -10.33 6.92
N ASP A 30 -0.30 -11.55 7.43
CA ASP A 30 -0.82 -11.88 8.75
C ASP A 30 0.27 -12.53 9.64
N ILE A 31 -0.11 -12.83 10.88
CA ILE A 31 0.79 -13.48 11.83
C ILE A 31 1.37 -14.80 11.31
N ASP A 32 0.58 -15.59 10.57
CA ASP A 32 1.06 -16.87 10.06
C ASP A 32 2.08 -16.68 8.93
N SER A 33 1.93 -15.65 8.12
CA SER A 33 2.94 -15.22 7.16
C SER A 33 4.25 -14.85 7.85
N LEU A 34 4.18 -14.09 8.96
CA LEU A 34 5.37 -13.72 9.74
C LEU A 34 6.04 -14.92 10.39
N LYS A 35 5.28 -15.88 10.93
CA LYS A 35 5.84 -17.14 11.47
C LYS A 35 6.64 -17.91 10.42
N ASN A 36 6.13 -17.96 9.19
CA ASN A 36 6.80 -18.65 8.10
C ASN A 36 8.11 -17.94 7.71
N ILE A 37 8.10 -16.61 7.67
CA ILE A 37 9.32 -15.82 7.44
C ILE A 37 10.34 -16.10 8.53
N VAL A 38 9.95 -16.03 9.81
CA VAL A 38 10.83 -16.30 10.97
C VAL A 38 11.46 -17.69 10.92
N LYS A 39 10.74 -18.71 10.45
CA LYS A 39 11.27 -20.07 10.31
C LYS A 39 12.38 -20.17 9.26
N ASN A 40 12.31 -19.39 8.20
CA ASN A 40 13.14 -19.54 7.01
C ASN A 40 14.38 -18.61 7.01
N TYR A 41 14.43 -17.59 7.88
CA TYR A 41 15.54 -16.64 7.94
C TYR A 41 16.65 -17.08 8.89
N GLN A 42 17.91 -16.82 8.53
CA GLN A 42 19.06 -17.16 9.35
C GLN A 42 19.18 -16.29 10.61
N ASP A 43 18.85 -14.98 10.49
CA ASP A 43 18.90 -14.02 11.62
C ASP A 43 17.51 -13.87 12.24
N LYS A 44 17.19 -14.80 13.15
CA LYS A 44 15.83 -14.99 13.70
C LYS A 44 15.52 -14.11 14.91
N TYR A 45 16.53 -13.54 15.58
CA TYR A 45 16.31 -12.90 16.89
C TYR A 45 15.43 -11.66 16.80
N LEU A 46 15.74 -10.73 15.90
CA LEU A 46 14.95 -9.52 15.75
C LEU A 46 13.53 -9.83 15.25
N LEU A 47 13.41 -10.71 14.24
CA LEU A 47 12.12 -11.13 13.70
C LEU A 47 11.26 -11.84 14.76
N LYS A 48 11.87 -12.62 15.64
CA LYS A 48 11.16 -13.25 16.76
C LYS A 48 10.61 -12.21 17.75
N ILE A 49 11.42 -11.21 18.12
CA ILE A 49 10.96 -10.11 18.97
C ILE A 49 9.80 -9.35 18.32
N ILE A 50 9.88 -9.09 17.00
CA ILE A 50 8.82 -8.44 16.24
C ILE A 50 7.55 -9.30 16.25
N LEU A 51 7.69 -10.60 16.05
CA LEU A 51 6.56 -11.54 16.09
C LEU A 51 5.88 -11.53 17.48
N ASP A 52 6.64 -11.58 18.55
CA ASP A 52 6.10 -11.56 19.93
C ASP A 52 5.36 -10.22 20.19
N ILE A 53 5.92 -9.10 19.75
CA ILE A 53 5.26 -7.78 19.86
C ILE A 53 3.99 -7.73 19.02
N PHE A 54 4.01 -8.29 17.81
CA PHE A 54 2.84 -8.32 16.93
C PHE A 54 1.72 -9.17 17.55
N TYR A 55 2.04 -10.31 18.17
CA TYR A 55 1.08 -11.10 18.93
C TYR A 55 0.42 -10.30 20.05
N LEU A 56 1.22 -9.63 20.88
CA LEU A 56 0.70 -8.80 21.97
C LEU A 56 -0.18 -7.65 21.45
N TYR A 57 0.21 -7.06 20.31
CA TYR A 57 -0.59 -6.01 19.65
C TYR A 57 -1.95 -6.53 19.19
N GLU A 58 -2.00 -7.69 18.54
CA GLU A 58 -3.26 -8.29 18.07
C GLU A 58 -4.12 -8.76 19.28
N GLU A 59 -3.50 -9.31 20.33
CA GLU A 59 -4.19 -9.72 21.55
C GLU A 59 -4.84 -8.53 22.27
N GLU A 60 -4.13 -7.40 22.37
CA GLU A 60 -4.66 -6.15 22.96
C GLU A 60 -5.85 -5.63 22.16
N LYS A 61 -5.76 -5.60 20.83
CA LYS A 61 -6.90 -5.21 19.98
C LYS A 61 -8.11 -6.11 20.17
N ASN A 62 -7.89 -7.43 20.23
CA ASN A 62 -8.97 -8.38 20.44
C ASN A 62 -9.62 -8.22 21.81
N SER A 63 -8.83 -8.02 22.87
CA SER A 63 -9.32 -7.85 24.24
C SER A 63 -10.14 -6.56 24.42
N THR A 64 -9.76 -5.51 23.70
CA THR A 64 -10.43 -4.21 23.73
C THR A 64 -11.48 -4.04 22.65
N SER A 65 -11.68 -5.06 21.80
CA SER A 65 -12.56 -4.99 20.61
C SER A 65 -12.24 -3.78 19.72
N SER A 66 -10.98 -3.39 19.61
CA SER A 66 -10.52 -2.27 18.82
C SER A 66 -9.97 -2.72 17.47
N LEU A 67 -10.08 -1.84 16.47
CA LEU A 67 -9.57 -2.06 15.12
C LEU A 67 -8.66 -0.89 14.74
N ASP A 68 -7.58 -1.17 14.04
CA ASP A 68 -6.81 -0.14 13.36
C ASP A 68 -7.36 0.11 11.93
N PHE A 69 -6.83 1.12 11.25
CA PHE A 69 -7.30 1.49 9.90
C PHE A 69 -7.12 0.38 8.86
N ASP A 70 -6.03 -0.40 8.97
CA ASP A 70 -5.77 -1.50 8.05
C ASP A 70 -6.73 -2.67 8.30
N ASP A 71 -7.07 -2.93 9.57
CA ASP A 71 -8.10 -3.92 9.92
C ASP A 71 -9.44 -3.60 9.28
N LEU A 72 -9.85 -2.32 9.29
CA LEU A 72 -11.12 -1.91 8.68
C LEU A 72 -11.16 -2.26 7.19
N ILE A 73 -10.05 -2.01 6.47
CA ILE A 73 -9.95 -2.33 5.04
C ILE A 73 -9.95 -3.84 4.81
N ILE A 74 -9.16 -4.58 5.58
CA ILE A 74 -9.05 -6.04 5.48
C ILE A 74 -10.40 -6.71 5.78
N ILE A 75 -11.05 -6.28 6.85
CA ILE A 75 -12.35 -6.84 7.26
C ILE A 75 -13.44 -6.48 6.24
N ALA A 76 -13.47 -5.24 5.75
CA ALA A 76 -14.37 -4.83 4.68
C ALA A 76 -14.21 -5.71 3.44
N THR A 77 -12.96 -5.94 3.02
CA THR A 77 -12.65 -6.84 1.89
C THR A 77 -13.18 -8.26 2.12
N LYS A 78 -12.98 -8.81 3.33
CA LYS A 78 -13.48 -10.14 3.68
C LYS A 78 -15.03 -10.20 3.65
N ILE A 79 -15.71 -9.19 4.20
CA ILE A 79 -17.17 -9.13 4.22
C ILE A 79 -17.71 -9.05 2.78
N LEU A 80 -17.08 -8.24 1.93
CA LEU A 80 -17.46 -8.08 0.52
C LEU A 80 -17.34 -9.40 -0.26
N ASN A 81 -16.34 -10.23 0.05
CA ASN A 81 -16.17 -11.53 -0.59
C ASN A 81 -17.24 -12.58 -0.19
N ILE A 82 -17.84 -12.45 1.00
CA ILE A 82 -18.67 -13.53 1.55
C ILE A 82 -20.17 -13.35 1.25
N LYS A 83 -20.68 -12.14 1.15
CA LYS A 83 -22.11 -11.96 1.39
C LYS A 83 -22.93 -11.06 0.48
N TYR A 84 -22.38 -10.30 -0.46
CA TYR A 84 -23.17 -9.20 -0.97
C TYR A 84 -23.27 -9.10 -2.49
N ASN A 85 -24.51 -9.10 -2.93
CA ASN A 85 -24.91 -8.67 -4.26
C ASN A 85 -24.84 -7.13 -4.33
N TYR A 86 -23.62 -6.58 -4.35
CA TYR A 86 -23.38 -5.12 -4.46
C TYR A 86 -23.57 -4.64 -5.89
N LYS A 87 -24.75 -4.77 -6.42
CA LYS A 87 -25.10 -4.21 -7.74
C LYS A 87 -25.12 -2.69 -7.77
N TYR A 88 -24.70 -2.03 -6.68
CA TYR A 88 -24.84 -0.58 -6.56
C TYR A 88 -23.70 0.23 -7.15
N PHE A 89 -22.50 -0.34 -7.23
CA PHE A 89 -21.35 0.38 -7.76
C PHE A 89 -21.21 0.09 -9.26
N LYS A 90 -21.37 1.15 -10.08
CA LYS A 90 -21.14 1.09 -11.54
C LYS A 90 -19.73 1.60 -11.90
N TYR A 91 -19.20 2.49 -11.11
CA TYR A 91 -17.89 3.11 -11.32
C TYR A 91 -17.13 3.16 -10.00
N ILE A 92 -15.83 2.91 -10.07
CA ILE A 92 -14.86 3.13 -9.02
C ILE A 92 -13.84 4.10 -9.57
N ILE A 93 -13.66 5.22 -8.90
CA ILE A 93 -12.68 6.24 -9.30
C ILE A 93 -11.65 6.34 -8.18
N ILE A 94 -10.38 6.16 -8.52
CA ILE A 94 -9.26 6.27 -7.58
C ILE A 94 -8.32 7.33 -8.12
N ASP A 95 -8.15 8.39 -7.34
CA ASP A 95 -7.16 9.43 -7.57
C ASP A 95 -5.86 9.11 -6.83
N GLU A 96 -4.74 9.66 -7.28
CA GLU A 96 -3.39 9.41 -6.75
C GLU A 96 -3.10 7.89 -6.61
N PHE A 97 -3.43 7.13 -7.65
CA PHE A 97 -3.39 5.67 -7.61
C PHE A 97 -1.99 5.11 -7.33
N GLN A 98 -0.91 5.85 -7.65
CA GLN A 98 0.47 5.49 -7.33
C GLN A 98 0.72 5.35 -5.82
N ASP A 99 -0.14 5.95 -4.98
CA ASP A 99 -0.05 5.87 -3.52
C ASP A 99 -0.97 4.80 -2.91
N THR A 100 -1.44 3.88 -3.75
CA THR A 100 -2.30 2.78 -3.31
C THR A 100 -1.47 1.64 -2.71
N SER A 101 -1.88 1.13 -1.56
CA SER A 101 -1.33 -0.08 -0.95
C SER A 101 -2.07 -1.34 -1.44
N LEU A 102 -1.46 -2.52 -1.26
CA LEU A 102 -2.06 -3.78 -1.69
C LEU A 102 -3.43 -4.04 -1.06
N ILE A 103 -3.62 -3.75 0.24
CA ILE A 103 -4.93 -3.95 0.89
C ILE A 103 -6.00 -3.03 0.32
N ARG A 104 -5.68 -1.77 0.00
CA ARG A 104 -6.62 -0.82 -0.63
C ARG A 104 -6.98 -1.26 -2.05
N PHE A 105 -5.99 -1.69 -2.82
CA PHE A 105 -6.22 -2.24 -4.13
C PHE A 105 -7.10 -3.50 -4.08
N ASN A 106 -6.84 -4.43 -3.15
CA ASN A 106 -7.65 -5.63 -2.96
C ASN A 106 -9.10 -5.30 -2.64
N LEU A 107 -9.37 -4.28 -1.82
CA LEU A 107 -10.71 -3.82 -1.55
C LEU A 107 -11.42 -3.35 -2.83
N ALA A 108 -10.77 -2.46 -3.59
CA ALA A 108 -11.31 -1.96 -4.86
C ALA A 108 -11.54 -3.10 -5.85
N LYS A 109 -10.56 -3.99 -6.01
CA LYS A 109 -10.67 -5.15 -6.90
C LYS A 109 -11.80 -6.09 -6.50
N THR A 110 -11.98 -6.35 -5.21
CA THR A 110 -13.10 -7.15 -4.70
C THR A 110 -14.46 -6.54 -5.08
N ILE A 111 -14.59 -5.22 -4.99
CA ILE A 111 -15.81 -4.54 -5.43
C ILE A 111 -16.00 -4.69 -6.94
N ILE A 112 -14.94 -4.49 -7.74
CA ILE A 112 -14.97 -4.64 -9.19
C ILE A 112 -15.43 -6.05 -9.58
N ASP A 113 -14.80 -7.07 -9.00
CA ASP A 113 -15.08 -8.48 -9.31
C ASP A 113 -16.52 -8.86 -8.95
N ASN A 114 -17.07 -8.32 -7.86
CA ASN A 114 -18.41 -8.64 -7.40
C ASN A 114 -19.53 -7.85 -8.10
N THR A 115 -19.22 -6.66 -8.65
CA THR A 115 -20.24 -5.76 -9.20
C THR A 115 -20.14 -5.58 -10.72
N GLY A 116 -18.98 -5.88 -11.31
CA GLY A 116 -18.67 -5.52 -12.69
C GLY A 116 -18.43 -4.02 -12.86
N ALA A 117 -18.12 -3.29 -11.80
CA ALA A 117 -17.86 -1.85 -11.84
C ALA A 117 -16.66 -1.52 -12.73
N ILE A 118 -16.73 -0.41 -13.42
CA ILE A 118 -15.66 0.13 -14.26
C ILE A 118 -14.69 0.90 -13.35
N LEU A 119 -13.41 0.54 -13.40
CA LEU A 119 -12.34 1.26 -12.70
C LEU A 119 -11.83 2.42 -13.56
N THR A 120 -11.75 3.59 -12.94
CA THR A 120 -10.96 4.73 -13.45
C THR A 120 -9.89 5.04 -12.39
N ALA A 121 -8.63 4.80 -12.73
CA ALA A 121 -7.50 5.09 -11.86
C ALA A 121 -6.65 6.21 -12.49
N VAL A 122 -6.38 7.25 -11.71
CA VAL A 122 -5.55 8.38 -12.13
C VAL A 122 -4.34 8.45 -11.22
N GLY A 123 -3.17 8.67 -11.77
CA GLY A 123 -1.94 8.73 -10.98
C GLY A 123 -0.72 9.09 -11.81
N ASP A 124 0.37 9.34 -11.12
CA ASP A 124 1.65 9.71 -11.68
C ASP A 124 2.77 8.95 -10.96
N ASP A 125 3.42 7.99 -11.62
CA ASP A 125 4.49 7.19 -11.04
C ASP A 125 5.68 8.02 -10.54
N ALA A 126 5.94 9.18 -11.16
CA ALA A 126 6.99 10.10 -10.72
C ALA A 126 6.68 10.78 -9.38
N GLN A 127 5.42 10.81 -8.97
CA GLN A 127 4.98 11.38 -7.68
C GLN A 127 4.86 10.33 -6.57
N SER A 128 5.20 9.07 -6.83
CA SER A 128 5.17 8.01 -5.81
C SER A 128 6.31 8.17 -4.82
N ILE A 129 6.07 8.87 -3.72
CA ILE A 129 7.04 9.13 -2.64
C ILE A 129 6.65 8.46 -1.31
N TYR A 130 5.53 7.74 -1.26
CA TYR A 130 4.97 7.16 -0.05
C TYR A 130 5.22 5.65 0.11
N HIS A 131 6.23 5.09 -0.55
CA HIS A 131 6.60 3.68 -0.42
C HIS A 131 6.84 3.27 1.05
N PHE A 132 7.43 4.17 1.87
CA PHE A 132 7.66 3.93 3.30
C PHE A 132 6.36 3.77 4.13
N SER A 133 5.21 4.16 3.59
CA SER A 133 3.89 3.99 4.22
C SER A 133 3.11 2.77 3.70
N GLY A 134 3.75 1.93 2.86
CA GLY A 134 3.15 0.71 2.33
C GLY A 134 2.47 0.85 0.97
N CYS A 135 2.68 1.98 0.28
CA CYS A 135 2.25 2.12 -1.10
C CYS A 135 3.09 1.23 -2.02
N ASP A 136 2.46 0.58 -2.97
CA ASP A 136 3.10 -0.35 -3.89
C ASP A 136 2.96 0.13 -5.34
N LEU A 137 4.02 0.79 -5.83
CA LEU A 137 4.08 1.28 -7.20
C LEU A 137 3.98 0.14 -8.24
N PHE A 138 4.34 -1.10 -7.86
CA PHE A 138 4.21 -2.24 -8.76
C PHE A 138 2.77 -2.46 -9.22
N ILE A 139 1.79 -2.21 -8.35
CA ILE A 139 0.36 -2.32 -8.69
C ILE A 139 0.01 -1.32 -9.79
N PHE A 140 0.46 -0.06 -9.64
CA PHE A 140 0.23 0.99 -10.63
C PHE A 140 0.84 0.63 -12.00
N LEU A 141 2.12 0.27 -12.02
CA LEU A 141 2.85 -0.07 -13.24
C LEU A 141 2.36 -1.34 -13.92
N ASN A 142 1.72 -2.24 -13.19
CA ASN A 142 1.26 -3.54 -13.67
C ASN A 142 -0.26 -3.72 -13.59
N LEU A 143 -1.03 -2.65 -13.59
CA LEU A 143 -2.49 -2.70 -13.45
C LEU A 143 -3.16 -3.62 -14.49
N HIS A 144 -2.56 -3.72 -15.69
CA HIS A 144 -3.02 -4.61 -16.76
C HIS A 144 -2.99 -6.10 -16.39
N LYS A 145 -2.20 -6.50 -15.38
CA LYS A 145 -2.16 -7.90 -14.87
C LYS A 145 -3.35 -8.23 -13.98
N TYR A 146 -4.00 -7.21 -13.44
CA TYR A 146 -5.09 -7.35 -12.46
C TYR A 146 -6.45 -7.02 -13.04
N ILE A 147 -6.51 -6.13 -14.04
CA ILE A 147 -7.75 -5.62 -14.63
C ILE A 147 -7.76 -5.94 -16.12
N ASN A 148 -8.76 -6.71 -16.54
CA ASN A 148 -8.95 -7.05 -17.94
C ASN A 148 -9.44 -5.84 -18.75
N ASN A 149 -9.07 -5.78 -20.03
CA ASN A 149 -9.49 -4.72 -20.97
C ASN A 149 -9.11 -3.31 -20.52
N LEU A 150 -7.96 -3.17 -19.81
CA LEU A 150 -7.45 -1.88 -19.39
C LEU A 150 -7.16 -1.00 -20.62
N LYS A 151 -7.63 0.25 -20.56
CA LYS A 151 -7.26 1.31 -21.51
C LYS A 151 -6.41 2.32 -20.77
N GLU A 152 -5.20 2.52 -21.24
CA GLU A 152 -4.28 3.51 -20.72
C GLU A 152 -4.35 4.79 -21.54
N LEU A 153 -4.49 5.92 -20.85
CA LEU A 153 -4.49 7.25 -21.45
C LEU A 153 -3.38 8.07 -20.76
N LYS A 154 -2.55 8.73 -21.56
CA LYS A 154 -1.51 9.62 -21.07
C LYS A 154 -1.96 11.07 -21.17
N LEU A 155 -1.91 11.80 -20.05
CA LEU A 155 -2.09 13.24 -20.01
C LEU A 155 -0.71 13.90 -20.17
N VAL A 156 -0.43 14.44 -21.34
CA VAL A 156 0.91 14.98 -21.69
C VAL A 156 1.01 16.50 -21.52
N ASN A 157 -0.13 17.20 -21.47
CA ASN A 157 -0.14 18.65 -21.32
C ASN A 157 -0.31 19.03 -19.83
N THR A 158 0.51 19.94 -19.36
CA THR A 158 0.37 20.55 -18.04
C THR A 158 0.33 22.08 -18.17
N TYR A 159 -0.51 22.71 -17.33
CA TYR A 159 -0.68 24.16 -17.31
C TYR A 159 -0.27 24.77 -15.96
N ARG A 160 0.41 23.97 -15.12
CA ARG A 160 0.77 24.36 -13.75
C ARG A 160 2.08 25.13 -13.70
N PHE A 161 3.02 24.82 -14.59
CA PHE A 161 4.39 25.33 -14.57
C PHE A 161 4.79 25.85 -15.95
N SER A 162 5.85 26.70 -15.98
CA SER A 162 6.48 27.12 -17.24
C SER A 162 7.22 25.96 -17.92
N GLN A 163 7.42 26.05 -19.23
CA GLN A 163 8.07 24.99 -20.00
C GLN A 163 9.49 24.71 -19.50
N GLU A 164 10.23 25.73 -19.10
CA GLU A 164 11.62 25.55 -18.59
C GLU A 164 11.64 24.70 -17.33
N LEU A 165 10.65 24.88 -16.42
CA LEU A 165 10.56 24.08 -15.20
C LEU A 165 10.13 22.64 -15.50
N ILE A 166 9.24 22.47 -16.48
CA ILE A 166 8.83 21.15 -16.95
C ILE A 166 10.03 20.40 -17.51
N ASP A 167 10.83 21.03 -18.37
CA ASP A 167 11.99 20.41 -19.01
C ASP A 167 13.06 19.99 -17.99
N ILE A 168 13.34 20.85 -17.00
CA ILE A 168 14.28 20.53 -15.93
C ILE A 168 13.80 19.34 -15.12
N SER A 169 12.52 19.34 -14.73
CA SER A 169 11.92 18.28 -13.93
C SER A 169 11.86 16.95 -14.69
N ALA A 170 11.45 16.99 -15.96
CA ALA A 170 11.41 15.81 -16.83
C ALA A 170 12.80 15.21 -17.04
N ASN A 171 13.81 16.05 -17.30
CA ASN A 171 15.20 15.60 -17.44
C ASN A 171 15.76 14.97 -16.17
N PHE A 172 15.32 15.40 -14.99
CA PHE A 172 15.69 14.79 -13.73
C PHE A 172 15.04 13.43 -13.55
N ILE A 173 13.73 13.36 -13.76
CA ILE A 173 12.93 12.16 -13.54
C ILE A 173 13.27 11.05 -14.54
N ASN A 174 13.45 11.39 -15.82
CA ASN A 174 13.76 10.41 -16.88
C ASN A 174 15.14 9.75 -16.74
N LYS A 175 15.99 10.21 -15.80
CA LYS A 175 17.22 9.48 -15.43
C LYS A 175 16.96 8.20 -14.66
N ASN A 176 15.76 8.02 -14.10
CA ASN A 176 15.41 6.81 -13.40
C ASN A 176 14.85 5.76 -14.40
N PRO A 177 15.56 4.64 -14.64
CA PRO A 177 15.15 3.65 -15.64
C PRO A 177 13.90 2.86 -15.27
N PHE A 178 13.40 3.00 -14.05
CA PHE A 178 12.21 2.30 -13.56
C PHE A 178 10.92 3.12 -13.69
N GLN A 179 11.00 4.34 -14.21
CA GLN A 179 9.83 5.17 -14.42
C GLN A 179 9.30 5.07 -15.86
N LEU A 180 7.99 5.34 -15.99
CA LEU A 180 7.38 5.42 -17.30
C LEU A 180 7.95 6.60 -18.08
N ASP A 181 8.22 6.38 -19.37
CA ASP A 181 8.68 7.45 -20.25
C ASP A 181 7.60 8.53 -20.40
N LYS A 182 7.95 9.76 -20.08
CA LYS A 182 7.06 10.92 -20.08
C LYS A 182 7.61 12.00 -20.98
N SER A 183 6.93 12.24 -22.07
CA SER A 183 7.01 13.47 -22.83
C SER A 183 5.92 14.43 -22.36
N MET A 184 6.26 15.45 -21.57
CA MET A 184 5.33 16.49 -21.14
C MET A 184 5.54 17.77 -21.96
N HIS A 185 4.45 18.42 -22.32
CA HIS A 185 4.44 19.69 -23.04
C HIS A 185 3.59 20.72 -22.30
#